data_ccc5b35db0255b370740e8aa1e156e70
#
_entry.id   ccc5b35db0255b370740e8aa1e156e70
#
_cell.length_a   1.000
_cell.length_b   1.000
_cell.length_c   1.000
_cell.angle_alpha   90.00
_cell.angle_beta   90.00
_cell.angle_gamma   90.00
#
_symmetry.space_group_name_H-M   'P 1'
#
loop_
_entity.id
_entity.type
_entity.pdbx_description
1 polymer ?
#
loop_
_entity_poly.entity_id
_entity_poly.type
_entity_poly.pdbx_seq_one_letter_code
_entity_poly.pdbx_strand_id
1 'polypeptide(L)'
;ARTTKQKARLQRFDELVNKDTYTPDEKMDISVGSTRLGKKIIEIHHISKKFDNKVLIDDLDYTIARTDRIGIIGKNGMGKSTLIKILNGEILPDSGHIEIGETVKIGCFSQDDSHMHPDMRAIDYIKEESDYITTADGSKITASQMCEKFLFNSTMQYSFIGNLSGGERRRLHLLRTLMLAPNVLLLDEPTNDLDIATLNILEDYLDEFNGIVITV
;
A
#
# COMPACT_ATOMS: atom_id res chain seq x y z
N ALA A 1 8.89 43.77 29.30
CA ALA A 1 9.52 43.25 28.05
C ALA A 1 9.64 41.73 27.94
N ARG A 2 9.38 40.95 29.00
CA ARG A 2 9.40 39.46 28.95
C ARG A 2 8.10 38.80 28.48
N THR A 3 6.97 39.46 28.64
CA THR A 3 5.62 38.92 28.32
C THR A 3 5.30 38.90 26.82
N THR A 4 5.84 39.80 26.02
CA THR A 4 5.53 39.91 24.59
C THR A 4 6.19 38.79 23.76
N LYS A 5 7.42 38.38 24.13
CA LYS A 5 8.10 37.22 23.47
C LYS A 5 7.44 35.90 23.75
N GLN A 6 6.81 35.74 24.90
CA GLN A 6 6.11 34.53 25.30
C GLN A 6 4.77 34.40 24.58
N LYS A 7 4.02 35.48 24.39
CA LYS A 7 2.80 35.55 23.59
C LYS A 7 3.07 35.22 22.11
N ALA A 8 4.14 35.78 21.53
CA ALA A 8 4.50 35.50 20.15
C ALA A 8 4.95 34.03 19.92
N ARG A 9 5.52 33.36 20.94
CA ARG A 9 5.86 31.92 20.88
C ARG A 9 4.62 31.04 21.01
N LEU A 10 3.68 31.39 21.87
CA LEU A 10 2.40 30.71 21.98
C LEU A 10 1.56 30.86 20.69
N GLN A 11 1.49 32.08 20.14
CA GLN A 11 0.81 32.29 18.86
C GLN A 11 1.44 31.48 17.71
N ARG A 12 2.76 31.42 17.60
CA ARG A 12 3.42 30.57 16.60
C ARG A 12 3.21 29.09 16.85
N PHE A 13 3.14 28.65 18.08
CA PHE A 13 2.83 27.27 18.43
C PHE A 13 1.37 26.93 18.06
N ASP A 14 0.44 27.81 18.38
CA ASP A 14 -0.98 27.66 18.00
C ASP A 14 -1.18 27.73 16.48
N GLU A 15 -0.42 28.57 15.76
CA GLU A 15 -0.41 28.61 14.29
C GLU A 15 0.21 27.35 13.67
N LEU A 16 1.20 26.73 14.28
CA LEU A 16 1.79 25.47 13.83
C LEU A 16 0.88 24.27 14.15
N VAL A 17 0.28 24.24 15.32
CA VAL A 17 -0.69 23.19 15.70
C VAL A 17 -1.97 23.27 14.86
N ASN A 18 -2.42 24.50 14.51
CA ASN A 18 -3.60 24.67 13.66
C ASN A 18 -3.32 24.58 12.14
N LYS A 19 -2.05 24.58 11.71
CA LYS A 19 -1.69 24.36 10.30
C LYS A 19 -1.65 22.89 9.90
N ASP A 20 -1.49 22.00 10.85
CA ASP A 20 -1.42 20.56 10.62
C ASP A 20 -2.71 19.82 11.08
N THR A 21 -3.79 20.53 11.35
CA THR A 21 -5.08 19.89 11.55
C THR A 21 -5.64 19.50 10.18
N TYR A 22 -5.29 18.30 9.72
CA TYR A 22 -6.12 17.53 8.83
C TYR A 22 -7.54 17.57 9.37
N THR A 23 -8.40 18.32 8.70
CA THR A 23 -9.85 18.27 8.95
C THR A 23 -10.37 16.99 8.32
N PRO A 24 -10.92 16.03 9.09
CA PRO A 24 -11.50 14.80 8.54
C PRO A 24 -12.93 15.07 8.03
N ASP A 25 -13.08 15.97 7.06
CA ASP A 25 -14.42 16.40 6.60
C ASP A 25 -14.72 16.07 5.12
N GLU A 26 -13.99 15.16 4.52
CA GLU A 26 -14.47 14.40 3.38
C GLU A 26 -14.03 12.95 3.57
N LYS A 27 -14.98 12.07 3.97
CA LYS A 27 -14.76 10.63 3.86
C LYS A 27 -14.29 10.37 2.45
N MET A 28 -13.13 9.76 2.35
CA MET A 28 -12.49 9.42 1.09
C MET A 28 -13.34 8.36 0.40
N ASP A 29 -14.30 8.79 -0.41
CA ASP A 29 -15.09 7.90 -1.26
C ASP A 29 -14.17 7.39 -2.39
N ILE A 30 -13.28 6.44 -2.06
CA ILE A 30 -12.47 5.69 -3.00
C ILE A 30 -13.01 4.26 -3.05
N SER A 31 -14.29 4.10 -3.31
CA SER A 31 -14.80 2.78 -3.67
C SER A 31 -14.29 2.40 -5.06
N VAL A 32 -13.07 1.86 -5.11
CA VAL A 32 -12.49 1.34 -6.34
C VAL A 32 -13.32 0.16 -6.80
N GLY A 33 -13.79 0.19 -8.06
CA GLY A 33 -14.47 -0.93 -8.66
C GLY A 33 -13.52 -2.13 -8.73
N SER A 34 -13.58 -3.00 -7.72
CA SER A 34 -12.76 -4.21 -7.69
C SER A 34 -13.22 -5.15 -8.81
N THR A 35 -12.27 -5.66 -9.58
CA THR A 35 -12.54 -6.71 -10.58
C THR A 35 -13.13 -7.93 -9.86
N ARG A 36 -14.28 -8.43 -10.34
CA ARG A 36 -14.99 -9.53 -9.69
C ARG A 36 -14.10 -10.77 -9.60
N LEU A 37 -13.82 -11.22 -8.37
CA LEU A 37 -13.09 -12.45 -8.11
C LEU A 37 -13.85 -13.67 -8.65
N GLY A 38 -13.18 -14.54 -9.37
CA GLY A 38 -13.68 -15.83 -9.86
C GLY A 38 -13.97 -16.81 -8.72
N LYS A 39 -14.23 -18.09 -9.05
CA LYS A 39 -14.44 -19.16 -8.04
C LYS A 39 -13.12 -19.58 -7.37
N LYS A 40 -12.05 -19.74 -8.14
CA LYS A 40 -10.69 -20.00 -7.66
C LYS A 40 -10.01 -18.67 -7.39
N ILE A 41 -9.39 -18.53 -6.22
CA ILE A 41 -8.73 -17.29 -5.83
C ILE A 41 -7.24 -17.57 -5.66
N ILE A 42 -6.81 -18.04 -4.51
CA ILE A 42 -5.43 -18.46 -4.25
C ILE A 42 -5.49 -19.74 -3.44
N GLU A 43 -4.93 -20.81 -3.96
CA GLU A 43 -4.81 -22.10 -3.29
C GLU A 43 -3.33 -22.39 -3.10
N ILE A 44 -2.92 -22.58 -1.86
CA ILE A 44 -1.55 -22.87 -1.46
C ILE A 44 -1.48 -24.37 -1.19
N HIS A 45 -0.64 -25.10 -1.91
CA HIS A 45 -0.54 -26.55 -1.82
C HIS A 45 0.83 -26.97 -1.30
N HIS A 46 0.89 -27.37 -0.04
CA HIS A 46 2.06 -27.98 0.61
C HIS A 46 3.38 -27.25 0.38
N ILE A 47 3.35 -25.89 0.41
CA ILE A 47 4.57 -25.12 0.15
C ILE A 47 5.55 -25.19 1.32
N SER A 48 6.83 -25.38 1.00
CA SER A 48 7.92 -25.25 1.96
C SER A 48 8.99 -24.32 1.41
N LYS A 49 9.66 -23.58 2.30
CA LYS A 49 10.74 -22.67 1.97
C LYS A 49 11.80 -22.65 3.08
N LYS A 50 13.04 -22.83 2.69
CA LYS A 50 14.21 -22.70 3.56
C LYS A 50 15.24 -21.76 2.94
N PHE A 51 15.99 -21.09 3.79
CA PHE A 51 17.21 -20.40 3.40
C PHE A 51 18.36 -20.97 4.23
N ASP A 52 19.40 -21.43 3.55
CA ASP A 52 20.49 -22.17 4.16
C ASP A 52 19.96 -23.36 4.99
N ASN A 53 20.19 -23.32 6.30
CA ASN A 53 19.74 -24.34 7.24
C ASN A 53 18.48 -23.98 8.02
N LYS A 54 17.85 -22.83 7.73
CA LYS A 54 16.65 -22.35 8.44
C LYS A 54 15.40 -22.60 7.61
N VAL A 55 14.51 -23.45 8.14
CA VAL A 55 13.17 -23.61 7.58
C VAL A 55 12.33 -22.41 8.00
N LEU A 56 11.76 -21.70 7.03
CA LEU A 56 10.88 -20.54 7.24
C LEU A 56 9.41 -20.89 7.06
N ILE A 57 9.12 -21.77 6.10
CA ILE A 57 7.77 -22.27 5.82
C ILE A 57 7.90 -23.78 5.72
N ASP A 58 7.04 -24.52 6.41
CA ASP A 58 7.08 -25.96 6.48
C ASP A 58 5.66 -26.50 6.19
N ASP A 59 5.50 -27.13 5.03
CA ASP A 59 4.28 -27.83 4.57
C ASP A 59 3.00 -27.00 4.74
N LEU A 60 3.02 -25.72 4.33
CA LEU A 60 1.85 -24.84 4.41
C LEU A 60 0.84 -25.21 3.32
N ASP A 61 -0.36 -25.59 3.74
CA ASP A 61 -1.52 -25.82 2.90
C ASP A 61 -2.66 -24.90 3.34
N TYR A 62 -3.16 -24.04 2.45
CA TYR A 62 -4.19 -23.06 2.79
C TYR A 62 -4.95 -22.57 1.57
N THR A 63 -6.25 -22.41 1.67
CA THR A 63 -7.11 -21.85 0.63
C THR A 63 -7.62 -20.48 1.08
N ILE A 64 -7.34 -19.44 0.30
CA ILE A 64 -7.76 -18.07 0.59
C ILE A 64 -9.14 -17.82 -0.02
N ALA A 65 -10.09 -17.40 0.82
CA ALA A 65 -11.46 -17.11 0.43
C ALA A 65 -11.65 -15.66 -0.04
N ARG A 66 -12.76 -15.34 -0.72
CA ARG A 66 -12.99 -14.07 -1.45
C ARG A 66 -12.90 -12.79 -0.62
N THR A 67 -13.19 -12.87 0.65
CA THR A 67 -13.30 -11.69 1.55
C THR A 67 -12.39 -11.82 2.75
N ASP A 68 -11.36 -12.68 2.64
CA ASP A 68 -10.47 -12.92 3.75
C ASP A 68 -9.66 -11.66 4.09
N ARG A 69 -9.55 -11.41 5.39
CA ARG A 69 -8.67 -10.44 6.01
C ARG A 69 -7.68 -11.22 6.88
N ILE A 70 -6.47 -11.45 6.37
CA ILE A 70 -5.49 -12.34 6.98
C ILE A 70 -4.35 -11.52 7.57
N GLY A 71 -4.14 -11.63 8.89
CA GLY A 71 -2.98 -11.10 9.58
C GLY A 71 -1.93 -12.18 9.80
N ILE A 72 -0.70 -12.00 9.32
CA ILE A 72 0.42 -12.91 9.54
C ILE A 72 1.22 -12.39 10.73
N ILE A 73 1.20 -13.11 11.84
CA ILE A 73 1.82 -12.71 13.11
C ILE A 73 3.01 -13.61 13.40
N GLY A 74 4.10 -13.02 13.88
CA GLY A 74 5.30 -13.77 14.27
C GLY A 74 6.49 -12.87 14.51
N LYS A 75 7.55 -13.41 15.13
CA LYS A 75 8.80 -12.68 15.38
C LYS A 75 9.50 -12.33 14.06
N ASN A 76 10.33 -11.28 14.09
CA ASN A 76 11.12 -10.90 12.92
C ASN A 76 12.06 -12.04 12.49
N GLY A 77 12.21 -12.20 11.18
CA GLY A 77 13.02 -13.27 10.60
C GLY A 77 12.39 -14.66 10.63
N MET A 78 11.08 -14.78 10.89
CA MET A 78 10.34 -16.06 10.87
C MET A 78 9.72 -16.40 9.51
N GLY A 79 9.98 -15.60 8.47
CA GLY A 79 9.51 -15.90 7.11
C GLY A 79 8.22 -15.17 6.69
N LYS A 80 7.72 -14.21 7.45
CA LYS A 80 6.50 -13.45 7.12
C LYS A 80 6.61 -12.77 5.74
N SER A 81 7.61 -11.91 5.55
CA SER A 81 7.87 -11.26 4.26
C SER A 81 8.24 -12.25 3.14
N THR A 82 8.84 -13.40 3.51
CA THR A 82 9.10 -14.47 2.55
C THR A 82 7.79 -15.06 2.01
N LEU A 83 6.79 -15.27 2.86
CA LEU A 83 5.47 -15.73 2.43
C LEU A 83 4.79 -14.71 1.53
N ILE A 84 4.83 -13.42 1.88
CA ILE A 84 4.33 -12.34 1.00
C ILE A 84 5.01 -12.38 -0.36
N LYS A 85 6.34 -12.51 -0.43
CA LYS A 85 7.09 -12.59 -1.68
C LYS A 85 6.77 -13.83 -2.51
N ILE A 86 6.48 -14.97 -1.85
CA ILE A 86 6.04 -16.19 -2.55
C ILE A 86 4.64 -15.99 -3.12
N LEU A 87 3.70 -15.39 -2.36
CA LEU A 87 2.35 -15.07 -2.84
C LEU A 87 2.37 -14.07 -3.99
N ASN A 88 3.32 -13.13 -3.98
CA ASN A 88 3.51 -12.16 -5.08
C ASN A 88 4.27 -12.74 -6.29
N GLY A 89 4.76 -13.97 -6.19
CA GLY A 89 5.51 -14.62 -7.28
C GLY A 89 6.96 -14.16 -7.44
N GLU A 90 7.49 -13.36 -6.50
CA GLU A 90 8.89 -12.89 -6.52
C GLU A 90 9.89 -14.00 -6.16
N ILE A 91 9.46 -14.93 -5.32
CA ILE A 91 10.26 -16.06 -4.86
C ILE A 91 9.47 -17.34 -5.07
N LEU A 92 10.11 -18.37 -5.61
CA LEU A 92 9.52 -19.69 -5.74
C LEU A 92 9.67 -20.48 -4.42
N PRO A 93 8.66 -21.27 -4.00
CA PRO A 93 8.83 -22.24 -2.93
C PRO A 93 9.81 -23.33 -3.34
N ASP A 94 10.42 -24.01 -2.35
CA ASP A 94 11.34 -25.13 -2.60
C ASP A 94 10.56 -26.44 -2.90
N SER A 95 9.35 -26.55 -2.35
CA SER A 95 8.39 -27.62 -2.66
C SER A 95 6.97 -27.09 -2.59
N GLY A 96 6.03 -27.85 -3.17
CA GLY A 96 4.64 -27.43 -3.31
C GLY A 96 4.44 -26.42 -4.43
N HIS A 97 3.26 -25.85 -4.53
CA HIS A 97 2.91 -24.83 -5.53
C HIS A 97 1.75 -23.96 -5.07
N ILE A 98 1.56 -22.85 -5.76
CA ILE A 98 0.42 -21.94 -5.53
C ILE A 98 -0.38 -21.87 -6.82
N GLU A 99 -1.68 -22.08 -6.72
CA GLU A 99 -2.63 -21.82 -7.80
C GLU A 99 -3.27 -20.46 -7.60
N ILE A 100 -3.13 -19.57 -8.58
CA ILE A 100 -3.72 -18.24 -8.58
C ILE A 100 -4.78 -18.17 -9.67
N GLY A 101 -5.99 -17.76 -9.32
CA GLY A 101 -7.09 -17.63 -10.27
C GLY A 101 -6.83 -16.55 -11.32
N GLU A 102 -7.27 -16.78 -12.56
CA GLU A 102 -7.02 -15.89 -13.71
C GLU A 102 -7.53 -14.44 -13.51
N THR A 103 -8.53 -14.25 -12.66
CA THR A 103 -9.10 -12.92 -12.36
C THR A 103 -8.43 -12.21 -11.19
N VAL A 104 -7.45 -12.85 -10.56
CA VAL A 104 -6.73 -12.29 -9.42
C VAL A 104 -5.75 -11.23 -9.92
N LYS A 105 -5.86 -10.05 -9.32
CA LYS A 105 -4.91 -8.94 -9.49
C LYS A 105 -4.30 -8.64 -8.13
N ILE A 106 -3.04 -8.96 -7.96
CA ILE A 106 -2.31 -8.74 -6.72
C ILE A 106 -1.68 -7.35 -6.75
N GLY A 107 -1.97 -6.53 -5.74
CA GLY A 107 -1.20 -5.34 -5.41
C GLY A 107 -0.34 -5.65 -4.19
N CYS A 108 0.97 -5.46 -4.31
CA CYS A 108 1.90 -5.72 -3.22
C CYS A 108 2.58 -4.43 -2.77
N PHE A 109 2.38 -4.08 -1.51
CA PHE A 109 3.12 -3.01 -0.86
C PHE A 109 4.16 -3.63 0.07
N SER A 110 5.40 -3.62 -0.39
CA SER A 110 6.56 -4.18 0.33
C SER A 110 7.58 -3.09 0.65
N GLN A 111 8.63 -3.42 1.41
CA GLN A 111 9.71 -2.48 1.72
C GLN A 111 10.66 -2.21 0.54
N ASP A 112 10.55 -2.98 -0.55
CA ASP A 112 11.41 -2.82 -1.71
C ASP A 112 10.93 -1.66 -2.61
N ASP A 113 11.76 -0.63 -2.73
CA ASP A 113 11.55 0.53 -3.61
C ASP A 113 12.56 0.57 -4.78
N SER A 114 13.29 -0.51 -5.03
CA SER A 114 14.34 -0.62 -6.06
C SER A 114 13.83 -0.37 -7.49
N HIS A 115 12.53 -0.52 -7.72
CA HIS A 115 11.87 -0.25 -9.00
C HIS A 115 11.58 1.25 -9.25
N MET A 116 11.83 2.13 -8.26
CA MET A 116 11.68 3.56 -8.43
C MET A 116 12.89 4.19 -9.11
N HIS A 117 12.69 4.79 -10.27
CA HIS A 117 13.74 5.50 -10.98
C HIS A 117 13.85 6.94 -10.48
N PRO A 118 14.99 7.36 -9.90
CA PRO A 118 15.14 8.70 -9.31
C PRO A 118 14.88 9.86 -10.28
N ASP A 119 15.17 9.64 -11.57
CA ASP A 119 15.03 10.65 -12.64
C ASP A 119 13.63 10.70 -13.26
N MET A 120 12.70 9.87 -12.78
CA MET A 120 11.30 9.89 -13.20
C MET A 120 10.51 10.87 -12.33
N ARG A 121 9.49 11.52 -12.91
CA ARG A 121 8.57 12.35 -12.13
C ARG A 121 7.56 11.47 -11.39
N ALA A 122 7.12 11.93 -10.21
CA ALA A 122 6.17 11.19 -9.39
C ALA A 122 4.88 10.86 -10.16
N ILE A 123 4.32 11.80 -10.91
CA ILE A 123 3.11 11.59 -11.70
C ILE A 123 3.32 10.58 -12.84
N ASP A 124 4.48 10.59 -13.48
CA ASP A 124 4.78 9.68 -14.58
C ASP A 124 4.91 8.25 -14.07
N TYR A 125 5.52 8.06 -12.90
CA TYR A 125 5.62 6.78 -12.19
C TYR A 125 4.24 6.17 -11.87
N ILE A 126 3.27 7.01 -11.50
CA ILE A 126 1.89 6.56 -11.27
C ILE A 126 1.20 6.21 -12.59
N LYS A 127 1.41 7.02 -13.63
CA LYS A 127 0.79 6.81 -14.94
C LYS A 127 1.32 5.60 -15.70
N GLU A 128 2.52 5.12 -15.39
CA GLU A 128 2.98 3.83 -15.92
C GLU A 128 2.02 2.70 -15.58
N GLU A 129 1.35 2.80 -14.44
CA GLU A 129 0.37 1.79 -14.02
C GLU A 129 -0.99 2.01 -14.65
N SER A 130 -1.52 3.23 -14.50
CA SER A 130 -2.80 3.62 -15.11
C SER A 130 -2.96 5.14 -15.12
N ASP A 131 -3.55 5.70 -16.17
CA ASP A 131 -3.94 7.11 -16.23
C ASP A 131 -5.15 7.43 -15.33
N TYR A 132 -5.98 6.45 -15.01
CA TYR A 132 -7.16 6.58 -14.15
C TYR A 132 -7.55 5.24 -13.53
N ILE A 133 -8.25 5.28 -12.43
CA ILE A 133 -8.98 4.15 -11.85
C ILE A 133 -10.48 4.35 -12.04
N THR A 134 -11.22 3.24 -12.14
CA THR A 134 -12.69 3.28 -12.17
C THR A 134 -13.21 2.96 -10.78
N THR A 135 -14.07 3.82 -10.26
CA THR A 135 -14.73 3.63 -8.96
C THR A 135 -15.90 2.65 -9.07
N ALA A 136 -16.45 2.21 -7.94
CA ALA A 136 -17.56 1.25 -7.91
C ALA A 136 -18.84 1.78 -8.59
N ASP A 137 -19.05 3.09 -8.57
CA ASP A 137 -20.17 3.79 -9.25
C ASP A 137 -19.92 3.99 -10.76
N GLY A 138 -18.75 3.60 -11.28
CA GLY A 138 -18.36 3.73 -12.69
C GLY A 138 -17.73 5.08 -13.03
N SER A 139 -17.55 5.99 -12.08
CA SER A 139 -16.80 7.23 -12.30
C SER A 139 -15.30 6.95 -12.47
N LYS A 140 -14.56 7.93 -13.01
CA LYS A 140 -13.12 7.81 -13.21
C LYS A 140 -12.38 8.84 -12.37
N ILE A 141 -11.41 8.37 -11.61
CA ILE A 141 -10.47 9.22 -10.86
C ILE A 141 -9.13 9.16 -11.59
N THR A 142 -8.63 10.31 -12.03
CA THR A 142 -7.35 10.40 -12.74
C THR A 142 -6.16 10.17 -11.80
N ALA A 143 -5.00 9.81 -12.36
CA ALA A 143 -3.76 9.69 -11.62
C ALA A 143 -3.42 10.96 -10.84
N SER A 144 -3.65 12.15 -11.41
CA SER A 144 -3.42 13.43 -10.73
C SER A 144 -4.36 13.62 -9.52
N GLN A 145 -5.64 13.32 -9.66
CA GLN A 145 -6.60 13.38 -8.56
C GLN A 145 -6.25 12.36 -7.45
N MET A 146 -5.78 11.17 -7.81
CA MET A 146 -5.30 10.20 -6.84
C MET A 146 -4.03 10.70 -6.14
N CYS A 147 -3.10 11.32 -6.85
CA CYS A 147 -1.95 11.97 -6.25
C CYS A 147 -2.36 13.02 -5.21
N GLU A 148 -3.35 13.88 -5.53
CA GLU A 148 -3.86 14.88 -4.60
C GLU A 148 -4.46 14.25 -3.34
N LYS A 149 -5.26 13.19 -3.50
CA LYS A 149 -5.80 12.42 -2.37
C LYS A 149 -4.70 11.83 -1.48
N PHE A 150 -3.58 11.44 -2.07
CA PHE A 150 -2.39 10.96 -1.38
C PHE A 150 -1.42 12.08 -0.99
N LEU A 151 -1.91 13.32 -0.85
CA LEU A 151 -1.17 14.49 -0.38
C LEU A 151 0.01 14.90 -1.28
N PHE A 152 -0.02 14.52 -2.57
CA PHE A 152 0.90 15.02 -3.58
C PHE A 152 0.27 16.23 -4.27
N ASN A 153 0.62 17.43 -3.84
CA ASN A 153 0.21 18.64 -4.53
C ASN A 153 0.84 18.73 -5.93
N SER A 154 0.38 19.67 -6.76
CA SER A 154 0.85 19.81 -8.14
C SER A 154 2.38 19.93 -8.26
N THR A 155 3.06 20.64 -7.35
CA THR A 155 4.51 20.74 -7.36
C THR A 155 5.18 19.41 -7.11
N MET A 156 4.70 18.63 -6.16
CA MET A 156 5.23 17.31 -5.82
C MET A 156 4.98 16.29 -6.93
N GLN A 157 3.82 16.34 -7.58
CA GLN A 157 3.50 15.46 -8.72
C GLN A 157 4.50 15.57 -9.85
N TYR A 158 4.99 16.77 -10.15
CA TYR A 158 5.97 17.03 -11.20
C TYR A 158 7.43 17.04 -10.71
N SER A 159 7.68 16.81 -9.43
CA SER A 159 9.04 16.63 -8.88
C SER A 159 9.59 15.25 -9.29
N PHE A 160 10.91 15.18 -9.43
CA PHE A 160 11.59 13.91 -9.61
C PHE A 160 11.54 13.07 -8.33
N ILE A 161 11.39 11.76 -8.46
CA ILE A 161 11.33 10.81 -7.33
C ILE A 161 12.58 10.91 -6.45
N GLY A 162 13.75 11.15 -7.04
CA GLY A 162 14.99 11.35 -6.31
C GLY A 162 14.97 12.53 -5.33
N ASN A 163 14.09 13.53 -5.54
CA ASN A 163 13.94 14.69 -4.67
C ASN A 163 12.93 14.48 -3.53
N LEU A 164 12.18 13.37 -3.56
CA LEU A 164 11.22 13.03 -2.52
C LEU A 164 11.92 12.47 -1.28
N SER A 165 11.39 12.76 -0.11
CA SER A 165 11.80 12.12 1.15
C SER A 165 11.48 10.62 1.14
N GLY A 166 12.07 9.87 2.06
CA GLY A 166 11.77 8.44 2.22
C GLY A 166 10.29 8.15 2.42
N GLY A 167 9.63 8.90 3.32
CA GLY A 167 8.18 8.76 3.57
C GLY A 167 7.33 9.12 2.35
N GLU A 168 7.70 10.16 1.60
CA GLU A 168 7.00 10.51 0.35
C GLU A 168 7.17 9.43 -0.71
N ARG A 169 8.36 8.84 -0.86
CA ARG A 169 8.56 7.69 -1.76
C ARG A 169 7.69 6.49 -1.35
N ARG A 170 7.63 6.18 -0.05
CA ARG A 170 6.76 5.09 0.47
C ARG A 170 5.29 5.36 0.16
N ARG A 171 4.82 6.58 0.39
CA ARG A 171 3.45 7.00 0.04
C ARG A 171 3.19 6.91 -1.47
N LEU A 172 4.16 7.28 -2.29
CA LEU A 172 4.07 7.16 -3.75
C LEU A 172 3.98 5.69 -4.19
N HIS A 173 4.74 4.80 -3.55
CA HIS A 173 4.69 3.37 -3.80
C HIS A 173 3.32 2.77 -3.43
N LEU A 174 2.79 3.15 -2.26
CA LEU A 174 1.44 2.74 -1.87
C LEU A 174 0.41 3.21 -2.90
N LEU A 175 0.45 4.48 -3.31
CA LEU A 175 -0.45 5.02 -4.32
C LEU A 175 -0.39 4.20 -5.63
N ARG A 176 0.82 3.90 -6.13
CA ARG A 176 0.98 3.07 -7.33
C ARG A 176 0.36 1.70 -7.18
N THR A 177 0.57 1.05 -6.02
CA THR A 177 -0.03 -0.25 -5.71
C THR A 177 -1.56 -0.21 -5.80
N LEU A 178 -2.18 0.87 -5.32
CA LEU A 178 -3.63 1.03 -5.37
C LEU A 178 -4.15 1.42 -6.76
N MET A 179 -3.32 2.08 -7.59
CA MET A 179 -3.67 2.39 -8.99
C MET A 179 -3.81 1.16 -9.88
N LEU A 180 -3.23 0.02 -9.49
CA LEU A 180 -3.48 -1.28 -10.12
C LEU A 180 -4.95 -1.72 -10.04
N ALA A 181 -5.77 -1.09 -9.19
CA ALA A 181 -7.10 -1.55 -8.83
C ALA A 181 -7.09 -3.06 -8.45
N PRO A 182 -6.26 -3.46 -7.48
CA PRO A 182 -6.11 -4.86 -7.11
C PRO A 182 -7.40 -5.41 -6.52
N ASN A 183 -7.56 -6.74 -6.55
CA ASN A 183 -8.58 -7.45 -5.79
C ASN A 183 -7.99 -8.37 -4.70
N VAL A 184 -6.66 -8.45 -4.65
CA VAL A 184 -5.86 -9.01 -3.55
C VAL A 184 -4.79 -8.01 -3.19
N LEU A 185 -4.74 -7.58 -1.93
CA LEU A 185 -3.75 -6.63 -1.43
C LEU A 185 -2.84 -7.31 -0.42
N LEU A 186 -1.55 -7.29 -0.72
CA LEU A 186 -0.48 -7.77 0.15
C LEU A 186 0.22 -6.58 0.79
N LEU A 187 0.24 -6.51 2.13
CA LEU A 187 0.83 -5.41 2.89
C LEU A 187 1.92 -5.97 3.81
N ASP A 188 3.18 -5.67 3.51
CA ASP A 188 4.32 -6.08 4.32
C ASP A 188 4.77 -4.92 5.23
N GLU A 189 4.43 -5.01 6.53
CA GLU A 189 4.71 -4.03 7.58
C GLU A 189 4.34 -2.57 7.19
N PRO A 190 3.09 -2.31 6.75
CA PRO A 190 2.73 -1.00 6.18
C PRO A 190 2.85 0.16 7.18
N THR A 191 2.80 -0.13 8.48
CA THR A 191 2.84 0.89 9.54
C THR A 191 4.24 1.41 9.83
N ASN A 192 5.31 0.72 9.41
CA ASN A 192 6.67 1.06 9.81
C ASN A 192 7.20 2.34 9.13
N ASP A 193 6.77 2.60 7.90
CA ASP A 193 7.38 3.65 7.07
C ASP A 193 6.38 4.69 6.55
N LEU A 194 5.11 4.61 6.98
CA LEU A 194 4.07 5.56 6.60
C LEU A 194 3.79 6.55 7.74
N ASP A 195 3.59 7.82 7.38
CA ASP A 195 3.12 8.82 8.32
C ASP A 195 1.63 8.62 8.68
N ILE A 196 1.18 9.22 9.78
CA ILE A 196 -0.20 9.06 10.28
C ILE A 196 -1.23 9.48 9.23
N ALA A 197 -0.97 10.53 8.46
CA ALA A 197 -1.91 10.99 7.44
C ALA A 197 -2.05 9.94 6.32
N THR A 198 -0.95 9.32 5.90
CA THR A 198 -0.97 8.24 4.90
C THR A 198 -1.63 6.96 5.45
N LEU A 199 -1.42 6.65 6.74
CA LEU A 199 -2.11 5.52 7.38
C LEU A 199 -3.62 5.71 7.41
N ASN A 200 -4.11 6.90 7.73
CA ASN A 200 -5.54 7.20 7.68
C ASN A 200 -6.12 7.00 6.25
N ILE A 201 -5.38 7.45 5.23
CA ILE A 201 -5.76 7.23 3.82
C ILE A 201 -5.84 5.73 3.50
N LEU A 202 -4.87 4.95 3.98
CA LEU A 202 -4.89 3.49 3.79
C LEU A 202 -6.04 2.83 4.54
N GLU A 203 -6.34 3.24 5.77
CA GLU A 203 -7.48 2.75 6.55
C GLU A 203 -8.80 3.02 5.85
N ASP A 204 -9.04 4.26 5.42
CA ASP A 204 -10.24 4.65 4.65
C ASP A 204 -10.39 3.79 3.37
N TYR A 205 -9.28 3.56 2.66
CA TYR A 205 -9.29 2.69 1.48
C TYR A 205 -9.63 1.23 1.84
N LEU A 206 -9.06 0.70 2.92
CA LEU A 206 -9.28 -0.69 3.35
C LEU A 206 -10.70 -0.93 3.86
N ASP A 207 -11.35 0.08 4.43
CA ASP A 207 -12.74 -0.01 4.90
C ASP A 207 -13.73 -0.22 3.72
N GLU A 208 -13.44 0.39 2.58
CA GLU A 208 -14.25 0.25 1.38
C GLU A 208 -13.78 -0.87 0.45
N PHE A 209 -12.62 -1.45 0.71
CA PHE A 209 -12.02 -2.48 -0.14
C PHE A 209 -12.74 -3.82 -0.03
N ASN A 210 -13.39 -4.25 -1.10
CA ASN A 210 -14.17 -5.50 -1.15
C ASN A 210 -13.34 -6.73 -1.58
N GLY A 211 -12.02 -6.62 -1.64
CA GLY A 211 -11.11 -7.70 -1.99
C GLY A 211 -10.50 -8.39 -0.77
N ILE A 212 -9.49 -9.20 -1.02
CA ILE A 212 -8.71 -9.92 -0.02
C ILE A 212 -7.57 -9.02 0.47
N VAL A 213 -7.35 -8.99 1.78
CA VAL A 213 -6.20 -8.32 2.39
C VAL A 213 -5.38 -9.32 3.17
N ILE A 214 -4.08 -9.35 2.90
CA ILE A 214 -3.10 -10.13 3.65
C ILE A 214 -2.04 -9.15 4.16
N THR A 215 -1.88 -9.07 5.47
CA THR A 215 -0.96 -8.12 6.10
C THR A 215 0.00 -8.79 7.07
N VAL A 216 1.19 -8.25 7.16
CA VAL A 216 2.23 -8.61 8.16
C VAL A 216 2.35 -7.50 9.17
#